data_3448c74de1d67047d9ca262bcee85ec8
#
_entry.id   3448c74de1d67047d9ca262bcee85ec8
#
_cell.length_a   1.000
_cell.length_b   1.000
_cell.length_c   1.000
_cell.angle_alpha   90.00
_cell.angle_beta   90.00
_cell.angle_gamma   90.00
#
_symmetry.space_group_name_H-M   'P 1'
#
loop_
_entity.id
_entity.type
_entity.pdbx_description
1 polymer ?
#
loop_
_entity_poly.entity_id
_entity_poly.type
_entity_poly.pdbx_seq_one_letter_code
_entity_poly.pdbx_strand_id
1 'polypeptide(L)'
;YYKRVYKENRINYRLMVTKYIAGMERDIEFSLESTGTQSLLQLLPFMLVVVKGSVAIIDEFDTALHDILVESLVSALNKDSEGQLILTTHNTLLIKGKWLLFNYSTPRGKVTIITSP
;
A
#
# COMPACT_ATOMS: atom_id res chain seq x y z
N TYR A 1 14.00 5.12 -8.88
CA TYR A 1 14.17 5.91 -10.11
C TYR A 1 13.84 5.07 -11.35
N TYR A 2 13.62 5.73 -12.48
CA TYR A 2 13.39 5.06 -13.77
C TYR A 2 14.68 5.04 -14.60
N LYS A 3 15.12 3.86 -15.02
CA LYS A 3 16.23 3.68 -15.95
C LYS A 3 15.69 3.60 -17.38
N ARG A 4 16.20 4.47 -18.25
CA ARG A 4 15.88 4.45 -19.69
C ARG A 4 16.75 3.39 -20.38
N VAL A 5 16.14 2.47 -21.12
CA VAL A 5 16.83 1.41 -21.86
C VAL A 5 16.42 1.51 -23.32
N TYR A 6 17.40 1.69 -24.19
CA TYR A 6 17.20 1.71 -25.67
C TYR A 6 17.30 0.27 -26.20
N LYS A 7 16.27 -0.18 -26.85
CA LYS A 7 16.25 -1.48 -27.51
C LYS A 7 15.42 -1.38 -28.80
N GLU A 8 16.03 -1.75 -29.96
CA GLU A 8 15.34 -1.86 -31.24
C GLU A 8 14.44 -0.65 -31.60
N ASN A 9 14.99 0.55 -31.61
CA ASN A 9 14.26 1.81 -31.88
C ASN A 9 13.10 2.12 -30.88
N ARG A 10 13.03 1.42 -29.74
CA ARG A 10 12.06 1.71 -28.69
C ARG A 10 12.76 2.15 -27.41
N ILE A 11 12.13 3.08 -26.71
CA ILE A 11 12.57 3.50 -25.38
C ILE A 11 11.74 2.71 -24.36
N ASN A 12 12.41 1.89 -23.55
CA ASN A 12 11.80 1.19 -22.43
C ASN A 12 12.22 1.86 -21.14
N TYR A 13 11.27 2.01 -20.22
CA TYR A 13 11.54 2.50 -18.87
C TYR A 13 11.49 1.32 -17.90
N ARG A 14 12.50 1.18 -17.06
CA ARG A 14 12.52 0.23 -15.96
C ARG A 14 12.53 0.97 -14.64
N LEU A 15 11.66 0.56 -13.73
CA LEU A 15 11.69 1.06 -12.37
C LEU A 15 12.80 0.34 -11.61
N MET A 16 13.72 1.11 -11.06
CA MET A 16 14.86 0.62 -10.28
C MET A 16 14.72 1.02 -8.82
N VAL A 17 15.14 0.14 -7.93
CA VAL A 17 15.22 0.37 -6.48
C VAL A 17 16.67 0.27 -6.06
N THR A 18 17.19 1.28 -5.40
CA THR A 18 18.52 1.25 -4.79
C THR A 18 18.41 0.68 -3.38
N LYS A 19 19.16 -0.38 -3.10
CA LYS A 19 19.23 -1.02 -1.78
C LYS A 19 20.65 -1.02 -1.25
N TYR A 20 20.76 -0.93 0.07
CA TYR A 20 22.00 -1.18 0.80
C TYR A 20 22.10 -2.66 1.15
N ILE A 21 23.00 -3.38 0.49
CA ILE A 21 23.24 -4.82 0.73
C ILE A 21 24.70 -5.00 1.09
N ALA A 22 24.98 -5.56 2.25
CA ALA A 22 26.33 -5.79 2.75
C ALA A 22 27.23 -4.52 2.72
N GLY A 23 26.66 -3.35 3.07
CA GLY A 23 27.38 -2.08 3.11
C GLY A 23 27.61 -1.41 1.75
N MET A 24 27.06 -1.96 0.68
CA MET A 24 27.16 -1.41 -0.68
C MET A 24 25.79 -1.08 -1.26
N GLU A 25 25.72 0.02 -2.00
CA GLU A 25 24.53 0.35 -2.79
C GLU A 25 24.45 -0.60 -4.00
N ARG A 26 23.24 -1.14 -4.20
CA ARG A 26 22.93 -1.99 -5.35
C ARG A 26 21.59 -1.58 -5.95
N ASP A 27 21.61 -1.38 -7.26
CA ASP A 27 20.40 -1.13 -8.02
C ASP A 27 19.79 -2.45 -8.48
N ILE A 28 18.54 -2.66 -8.09
CA ILE A 28 17.76 -3.87 -8.42
C ILE A 28 16.56 -3.43 -9.23
N GLU A 29 16.23 -4.16 -10.30
CA GLU A 29 14.99 -3.92 -11.03
C GLU A 29 13.79 -4.24 -10.12
N PHE A 30 12.84 -3.31 -10.07
CA PHE A 30 11.66 -3.41 -9.17
C PHE A 30 10.84 -4.69 -9.40
N SER A 31 10.82 -5.20 -10.63
CA SER A 31 10.18 -6.47 -10.99
C SER A 31 10.78 -7.69 -10.26
N LEU A 32 11.99 -7.57 -9.72
CA LEU A 32 12.68 -8.61 -8.94
C LEU A 32 12.41 -8.48 -7.42
N GLU A 33 11.68 -7.47 -7.00
CA GLU A 33 11.25 -7.33 -5.61
C GLU A 33 10.21 -8.39 -5.22
N SER A 34 10.04 -8.60 -3.91
CA SER A 34 8.97 -9.46 -3.42
C SER A 34 7.59 -8.94 -3.83
N THR A 35 6.63 -9.84 -4.01
CA THR A 35 5.24 -9.47 -4.33
C THR A 35 4.67 -8.49 -3.32
N GLY A 36 4.95 -8.66 -2.03
CA GLY A 36 4.54 -7.75 -0.97
C GLY A 36 5.11 -6.33 -1.15
N THR A 37 6.40 -6.21 -1.50
CA THR A 37 7.03 -4.91 -1.78
C THR A 37 6.40 -4.25 -3.01
N GLN A 38 6.12 -5.02 -4.06
CA GLN A 38 5.47 -4.52 -5.27
C GLN A 38 4.05 -4.03 -4.98
N SER A 39 3.26 -4.82 -4.23
CA SER A 39 1.90 -4.44 -3.83
C SER A 39 1.88 -3.19 -2.95
N LEU A 40 2.79 -3.09 -1.99
CA LEU A 40 2.91 -1.91 -1.14
C LEU A 40 3.17 -0.63 -1.96
N LEU A 41 4.08 -0.68 -2.92
CA LEU A 41 4.36 0.48 -3.76
C LEU A 41 3.16 0.85 -4.66
N GLN A 42 2.40 -0.13 -5.14
CA GLN A 42 1.18 0.11 -5.91
C GLN A 42 0.08 0.79 -5.07
N LEU A 43 0.00 0.47 -3.77
CA LEU A 43 -0.96 1.07 -2.85
C LEU A 43 -0.58 2.49 -2.41
N LEU A 44 0.70 2.82 -2.43
CA LEU A 44 1.22 4.09 -1.91
C LEU A 44 0.53 5.34 -2.49
N PRO A 45 0.25 5.47 -3.80
CA PRO A 45 -0.48 6.62 -4.35
C PRO A 45 -1.87 6.80 -3.75
N PHE A 46 -2.60 5.70 -3.52
CA PHE A 46 -3.94 5.74 -2.92
C PHE A 46 -3.88 6.18 -1.45
N MET A 47 -2.88 5.71 -0.71
CA MET A 47 -2.65 6.14 0.66
C MET A 47 -2.36 7.64 0.75
N LEU A 48 -1.51 8.16 -0.16
CA LEU A 48 -1.15 9.57 -0.20
C LEU A 48 -2.35 10.48 -0.48
N VAL A 49 -3.27 10.07 -1.36
CA VAL A 49 -4.48 10.88 -1.63
C VAL A 49 -5.44 10.87 -0.46
N VAL A 50 -5.53 9.76 0.29
CA VAL A 50 -6.36 9.66 1.50
C VAL A 50 -5.78 10.53 2.62
N VAL A 51 -4.48 10.52 2.82
CA VAL A 51 -3.82 11.41 3.81
C VAL A 51 -4.12 12.88 3.51
N LYS A 52 -4.24 13.25 2.24
CA LYS A 52 -4.54 14.62 1.79
C LYS A 52 -6.04 14.96 1.74
N GLY A 53 -6.90 14.15 2.31
CA GLY A 53 -8.33 14.46 2.41
C GLY A 53 -9.21 13.88 1.28
N SER A 54 -8.66 13.11 0.35
CA SER A 54 -9.42 12.48 -0.73
C SER A 54 -10.04 11.15 -0.30
N VAL A 55 -10.94 10.61 -1.14
CA VAL A 55 -11.54 9.29 -0.94
C VAL A 55 -10.82 8.26 -1.81
N ALA A 56 -10.46 7.12 -1.24
CA ALA A 56 -9.95 5.96 -1.98
C ALA A 56 -10.75 4.71 -1.64
N ILE A 57 -10.97 3.86 -2.65
CA ILE A 57 -11.62 2.56 -2.53
C ILE A 57 -10.63 1.51 -3.01
N ILE A 58 -10.31 0.54 -2.17
CA ILE A 58 -9.36 -0.51 -2.48
C ILE A 58 -10.01 -1.85 -2.20
N ASP A 59 -10.14 -2.66 -3.24
CA ASP A 59 -10.65 -4.01 -3.14
C ASP A 59 -9.51 -5.00 -2.88
N GLU A 60 -9.76 -6.00 -2.03
CA GLU A 60 -8.77 -7.01 -1.64
C GLU A 60 -7.43 -6.41 -1.19
N PHE A 61 -7.49 -5.44 -0.29
CA PHE A 61 -6.34 -4.65 0.19
C PHE A 61 -5.17 -5.49 0.71
N ASP A 62 -5.47 -6.64 1.29
CA ASP A 62 -4.53 -7.56 1.92
C ASP A 62 -3.93 -8.60 0.96
N THR A 63 -4.35 -8.63 -0.30
CA THR A 63 -3.80 -9.56 -1.29
C THR A 63 -2.30 -9.33 -1.48
N ALA A 64 -1.52 -10.38 -1.24
CA ALA A 64 -0.06 -10.38 -1.30
C ALA A 64 0.68 -9.54 -0.23
N LEU A 65 -0.02 -8.96 0.75
CA LEU A 65 0.60 -8.33 1.91
C LEU A 65 0.57 -9.26 3.13
N HIS A 66 1.60 -9.19 3.94
CA HIS A 66 1.62 -9.92 5.21
C HIS A 66 0.68 -9.26 6.23
N ASP A 67 -0.08 -10.05 6.98
CA ASP A 67 -1.12 -9.60 7.91
C ASP A 67 -0.68 -8.49 8.87
N ILE A 68 0.53 -8.62 9.44
CA ILE A 68 1.10 -7.61 10.35
C ILE A 68 1.32 -6.27 9.64
N LEU A 69 1.74 -6.30 8.38
CA LEU A 69 1.93 -5.10 7.58
C LEU A 69 0.59 -4.44 7.28
N VAL A 70 -0.43 -5.21 6.93
CA VAL A 70 -1.79 -4.72 6.69
C VAL A 70 -2.32 -4.00 7.92
N GLU A 71 -2.21 -4.60 9.11
CA GLU A 71 -2.63 -4.00 10.37
C GLU A 71 -1.90 -2.68 10.65
N SER A 72 -0.58 -2.66 10.48
CA SER A 72 0.25 -1.48 10.68
C SER A 72 -0.11 -0.34 9.73
N LEU A 73 -0.37 -0.64 8.45
CA LEU A 73 -0.77 0.34 7.44
C LEU A 73 -2.14 0.94 7.74
N VAL A 74 -3.13 0.10 8.06
CA VAL A 74 -4.47 0.56 8.41
C VAL A 74 -4.43 1.43 9.68
N SER A 75 -3.65 1.04 10.68
CA SER A 75 -3.48 1.81 11.90
C SER A 75 -2.84 3.18 11.65
N ALA A 76 -1.79 3.24 10.82
CA ALA A 76 -1.14 4.49 10.44
C ALA A 76 -2.10 5.42 9.67
N LEU A 77 -2.79 4.89 8.66
CA LEU A 77 -3.76 5.65 7.88
C LEU A 77 -4.91 6.20 8.73
N ASN A 78 -5.39 5.39 9.69
CA ASN A 78 -6.45 5.84 10.58
C ASN A 78 -6.02 7.01 11.48
N LYS A 79 -4.74 7.06 11.85
CA LYS A 79 -4.19 8.12 12.71
C LYS A 79 -3.96 9.43 11.96
N ASP A 80 -3.45 9.34 10.72
CA ASP A 80 -2.89 10.49 10.02
C ASP A 80 -3.73 10.95 8.81
N SER A 81 -4.80 10.20 8.43
CA SER A 81 -5.60 10.58 7.26
C SER A 81 -6.63 11.68 7.55
N GLU A 82 -6.77 12.58 6.61
CA GLU A 82 -7.84 13.61 6.59
C GLU A 82 -8.99 13.19 5.66
N GLY A 83 -8.79 12.17 4.82
CA GLY A 83 -9.73 11.66 3.84
C GLY A 83 -10.49 10.42 4.32
N GLN A 84 -11.06 9.71 3.36
CA GLN A 84 -11.78 8.47 3.60
C GLN A 84 -11.14 7.33 2.83
N LEU A 85 -10.86 6.22 3.52
CA LEU A 85 -10.45 4.96 2.92
C LEU A 85 -11.55 3.93 3.11
N ILE A 86 -12.00 3.33 2.00
CA ILE A 86 -12.90 2.17 1.98
C ILE A 86 -12.08 1.00 1.44
N LEU A 87 -12.01 -0.07 2.20
CA LEU A 87 -11.27 -1.26 1.76
C LEU A 87 -12.05 -2.54 2.06
N THR A 88 -11.86 -3.54 1.19
CA THR A 88 -12.31 -4.91 1.45
C THR A 88 -11.10 -5.76 1.84
N THR A 89 -11.30 -6.76 2.68
CA THR A 89 -10.25 -7.63 3.18
C THR A 89 -10.80 -9.00 3.58
N HIS A 90 -10.02 -10.04 3.39
CA HIS A 90 -10.25 -11.37 3.95
C HIS A 90 -9.44 -11.61 5.24
N ASN A 91 -8.65 -10.63 5.67
CA ASN A 91 -7.78 -10.75 6.83
C ASN A 91 -8.57 -10.80 8.14
N THR A 92 -8.58 -11.97 8.77
CA THR A 92 -9.30 -12.21 10.03
C THR A 92 -8.71 -11.46 11.22
N LEU A 93 -7.45 -11.00 11.16
CA LEU A 93 -6.84 -10.19 12.22
C LEU A 93 -7.46 -8.80 12.27
N LEU A 94 -7.76 -8.21 11.12
CA LEU A 94 -8.50 -6.95 11.04
C LEU A 94 -9.92 -7.09 11.56
N ILE A 95 -10.51 -8.29 11.45
CA ILE A 95 -11.86 -8.60 11.94
C ILE A 95 -11.87 -8.82 13.46
N LYS A 96 -10.87 -9.49 14.02
CA LYS A 96 -10.78 -9.83 15.44
C LYS A 96 -10.31 -8.66 16.32
N GLY A 97 -9.62 -7.70 15.74
CA GLY A 97 -9.28 -6.46 16.43
C GLY A 97 -10.52 -5.58 16.61
N LYS A 98 -10.39 -4.46 17.30
CA LYS A 98 -11.45 -3.44 17.51
C LYS A 98 -12.02 -2.84 16.20
N TRP A 99 -11.74 -3.42 15.06
CA TRP A 99 -12.01 -2.95 13.69
C TRP A 99 -13.30 -3.51 13.08
N LEU A 100 -14.04 -4.31 13.83
CA LEU A 100 -15.32 -4.90 13.41
C LEU A 100 -16.34 -3.79 13.11
N LEU A 101 -16.66 -3.59 11.85
CA LEU A 101 -17.76 -2.72 11.37
C LEU A 101 -17.66 -1.24 11.78
N PHE A 102 -16.48 -0.71 12.01
CA PHE A 102 -16.38 0.65 12.49
C PHE A 102 -15.94 1.62 11.42
N ASN A 103 -16.84 2.52 11.15
CA ASN A 103 -16.52 3.86 10.76
C ASN A 103 -15.62 4.48 11.83
N TYR A 104 -14.33 4.29 11.74
CA TYR A 104 -13.41 5.09 12.52
C TYR A 104 -13.49 6.51 11.97
N SER A 105 -14.24 7.34 12.67
CA SER A 105 -14.27 8.77 12.43
C SER A 105 -13.29 9.40 13.38
N THR A 106 -12.16 9.81 12.86
CA THR A 106 -11.34 10.81 13.55
C THR A 106 -11.93 12.18 13.22
N PRO A 107 -11.63 13.25 13.99
CA PRO A 107 -12.02 14.60 13.61
C PRO A 107 -11.50 15.03 12.23
N ARG A 108 -10.58 14.28 11.64
CA ARG A 108 -9.88 14.61 10.40
C ARG A 108 -10.12 13.62 9.25
N GLY A 109 -10.59 12.38 9.51
CA GLY A 109 -10.78 11.41 8.44
C GLY A 109 -11.51 10.13 8.88
N LYS A 110 -11.82 9.25 7.93
CA LYS A 110 -12.59 8.02 8.15
C LYS A 110 -12.01 6.85 7.38
N VAL A 111 -11.77 5.73 8.07
CA VAL A 111 -11.46 4.44 7.46
C VAL A 111 -12.68 3.52 7.62
N THR A 112 -13.20 3.00 6.51
CA THR A 112 -14.28 2.01 6.50
C THR A 112 -13.73 0.71 5.97
N ILE A 113 -13.82 -0.34 6.78
CA ILE A 113 -13.40 -1.71 6.41
C ILE A 113 -14.66 -2.53 6.15
N ILE A 114 -14.73 -3.12 4.98
CA ILE A 114 -15.78 -4.05 4.59
C ILE A 114 -15.15 -5.44 4.51
N THR A 115 -15.65 -6.37 5.30
CA THR A 115 -15.23 -7.76 5.25
C THR A 115 -16.21 -8.55 4.41
N SER A 116 -15.72 -9.36 3.48
CA SER A 116 -16.53 -10.37 2.82
C SER A 116 -16.56 -11.65 3.66
N PRO A 117 -17.67 -12.37 3.69
CA PRO A 117 -17.78 -13.65 4.40
C PRO A 117 -16.85 -14.72 3.82
#